data_d8a044f3e095b3bd04ea55b89c5aa7a5
#
_entry.id   d8a044f3e095b3bd04ea55b89c5aa7a5
#
_cell.length_a   1.000
_cell.length_b   1.000
_cell.length_c   1.000
_cell.angle_alpha   90.00
_cell.angle_beta   90.00
_cell.angle_gamma   90.00
#
_symmetry.space_group_name_H-M   'P 1'
#
loop_
_entity.id
_entity.type
_entity.pdbx_description
1 polymer ?
#
loop_
_entity_poly.entity_id
_entity_poly.type
_entity_poly.pdbx_seq_one_letter_code
_entity_poly.pdbx_strand_id
1 'polypeptide(L)'
;MTNKDQSVDLLISHSQVQFRSRPFDEASSQWGKVNLEQGAVVHNDYVVFDPIPEDAFGANIHLKLASDFDLDKTAQRCIVVPFHVTDPNHVEISSAAEKFKVELDLEKRDYALYFEVCEGDEIFYKITLIPSGGKVPAKYLLDDPWGGEKDQILVEGLR
;
A
#
# COMPACT_ATOMS: atom_id res chain seq x y z
N MET A 1 5.61 -19.90 -15.29
CA MET A 1 4.28 -19.33 -15.06
C MET A 1 4.41 -18.07 -14.21
N THR A 2 3.84 -16.96 -14.66
CA THR A 2 3.95 -15.68 -13.97
C THR A 2 2.86 -15.55 -12.93
N ASN A 3 3.22 -15.26 -11.67
CA ASN A 3 2.25 -15.03 -10.61
C ASN A 3 1.88 -13.55 -10.57
N LYS A 4 0.64 -13.23 -10.92
CA LYS A 4 0.13 -11.85 -11.01
C LYS A 4 -0.93 -11.51 -9.97
N ASP A 5 -1.43 -12.49 -9.25
CA ASP A 5 -2.49 -12.32 -8.26
C ASP A 5 -2.17 -13.10 -7.00
N GLN A 6 -2.47 -12.50 -5.87
CA GLN A 6 -2.33 -13.12 -4.56
C GLN A 6 -3.35 -12.50 -3.62
N SER A 7 -3.94 -13.30 -2.75
CA SER A 7 -4.81 -12.77 -1.69
C SER A 7 -4.28 -13.25 -0.35
N VAL A 8 -4.25 -12.34 0.62
CA VAL A 8 -3.86 -12.67 1.99
C VAL A 8 -4.95 -12.22 2.94
N ASP A 9 -5.14 -12.98 4.01
CA ASP A 9 -6.00 -12.60 5.12
C ASP A 9 -5.10 -12.09 6.23
N LEU A 10 -4.90 -10.77 6.26
CA LEU A 10 -3.96 -10.14 7.16
C LEU A 10 -4.65 -9.72 8.46
N LEU A 11 -4.10 -10.15 9.59
CA LEU A 11 -4.49 -9.64 10.89
C LEU A 11 -3.93 -8.23 11.04
N ILE A 12 -4.80 -7.23 10.86
CA ILE A 12 -4.41 -5.82 10.96
C ILE A 12 -4.41 -5.39 12.42
N SER A 13 -3.29 -4.83 12.85
CA SER A 13 -3.12 -4.35 14.21
C SER A 13 -2.30 -3.06 14.22
N HIS A 14 -2.48 -2.25 15.26
CA HIS A 14 -1.78 -0.96 15.42
C HIS A 14 -2.04 0.00 14.25
N SER A 15 -3.20 -0.12 13.60
CA SER A 15 -3.64 0.77 12.51
C SER A 15 -2.60 0.94 11.40
N GLN A 16 -1.98 -0.17 10.97
CA GLN A 16 -0.99 -0.10 9.91
C GLN A 16 -0.98 -1.33 9.01
N VAL A 17 -0.75 -1.06 7.72
CA VAL A 17 -0.43 -2.07 6.71
C VAL A 17 0.88 -1.65 6.07
N GLN A 18 1.89 -2.51 6.12
CA GLN A 18 3.21 -2.23 5.55
C GLN A 18 3.42 -3.05 4.28
N PHE A 19 3.97 -2.42 3.26
CA PHE A 19 4.42 -3.08 2.04
C PHE A 19 5.87 -2.69 1.82
N ARG A 20 6.78 -3.67 1.84
CA ARG A 20 8.20 -3.37 1.90
C ARG A 20 9.05 -4.41 1.17
N SER A 21 10.18 -3.95 0.62
CA SER A 21 11.19 -4.80 -0.04
C SER A 21 12.45 -4.96 0.81
N ARG A 22 12.28 -5.00 2.13
CA ARG A 22 13.33 -5.23 3.13
C ARG A 22 12.71 -5.62 4.46
N PRO A 23 13.51 -6.13 5.42
CA PRO A 23 12.99 -6.50 6.73
C PRO A 23 12.39 -5.30 7.48
N PHE A 24 11.59 -5.60 8.49
CA PHE A 24 11.05 -4.57 9.38
C PHE A 24 12.14 -3.60 9.83
N ASP A 25 11.84 -2.32 9.73
CA ASP A 25 12.72 -1.23 10.15
C ASP A 25 11.91 -0.24 10.99
N GLU A 26 12.26 -0.10 12.25
CA GLU A 26 11.56 0.77 13.17
C GLU A 26 11.57 2.23 12.70
N ALA A 27 12.72 2.71 12.23
CA ALA A 27 12.84 4.09 11.76
C ALA A 27 11.93 4.39 10.57
N SER A 28 11.80 3.44 9.64
CA SER A 28 10.94 3.59 8.46
C SER A 28 9.45 3.38 8.78
N SER A 29 9.13 2.91 9.97
CA SER A 29 7.75 2.67 10.41
C SER A 29 7.21 3.76 11.33
N GLN A 30 7.96 4.83 11.53
CA GLN A 30 7.55 5.94 12.39
C GLN A 30 6.62 6.90 11.66
N TRP A 31 5.65 7.43 12.40
CA TRP A 31 4.66 8.36 11.89
C TRP A 31 4.84 9.73 12.50
N GLY A 32 5.00 10.75 11.67
CA GLY A 32 4.95 12.14 12.08
C GLY A 32 3.53 12.68 11.92
N LYS A 33 3.33 13.96 12.25
CA LYS A 33 2.02 14.61 12.20
C LYS A 33 1.42 14.60 10.79
N VAL A 34 2.21 14.96 9.79
CA VAL A 34 1.75 15.01 8.39
C VAL A 34 1.43 13.59 7.89
N ASN A 35 2.26 12.61 8.26
CA ASN A 35 2.01 11.21 7.90
C ASN A 35 0.66 10.74 8.41
N LEU A 36 0.31 11.07 9.66
CA LEU A 36 -0.98 10.72 10.25
C LEU A 36 -2.13 11.39 9.52
N GLU A 37 -1.99 12.66 9.17
CA GLU A 37 -3.01 13.41 8.45
C GLU A 37 -3.25 12.87 7.05
N GLN A 38 -2.19 12.48 6.35
CA GLN A 38 -2.32 11.96 4.97
C GLN A 38 -2.62 10.46 4.90
N GLY A 39 -2.38 9.71 5.97
CA GLY A 39 -2.66 8.28 6.05
C GLY A 39 -1.58 7.39 5.45
N ALA A 40 -0.36 7.89 5.29
CA ALA A 40 0.74 7.09 4.73
C ALA A 40 2.11 7.63 5.10
N VAL A 41 3.07 6.71 5.21
CA VAL A 41 4.50 7.00 5.29
C VAL A 41 5.15 6.37 4.06
N VAL A 42 5.79 7.17 3.24
CA VAL A 42 6.33 6.73 1.95
C VAL A 42 7.85 6.84 1.94
N HIS A 43 8.53 5.71 1.95
CA HIS A 43 9.97 5.61 1.71
C HIS A 43 10.19 4.88 0.39
N ASN A 44 11.41 4.85 -0.11
CA ASN A 44 11.71 4.31 -1.43
C ASN A 44 11.24 2.84 -1.64
N ASP A 45 11.56 1.98 -0.68
CA ASP A 45 11.27 0.54 -0.73
C ASP A 45 10.48 0.05 0.50
N TYR A 46 9.77 0.98 1.15
CA TYR A 46 9.08 0.71 2.42
C TYR A 46 7.95 1.72 2.58
N VAL A 47 6.72 1.26 2.44
CA VAL A 47 5.55 2.12 2.59
C VAL A 47 4.63 1.57 3.69
N VAL A 48 4.01 2.47 4.43
CA VAL A 48 3.07 2.13 5.49
C VAL A 48 1.79 2.92 5.27
N PHE A 49 0.67 2.23 5.29
CA PHE A 49 -0.65 2.83 5.10
C PHE A 49 -1.50 2.71 6.35
N ASP A 50 -2.32 3.72 6.60
CA ASP A 50 -3.40 3.65 7.56
C ASP A 50 -4.56 2.89 6.91
N PRO A 51 -5.01 1.76 7.46
CA PRO A 51 -6.14 1.00 6.92
C PRO A 51 -7.49 1.71 7.13
N ILE A 52 -7.54 2.79 7.89
CA ILE A 52 -8.66 3.67 8.19
C ILE A 52 -9.71 3.04 9.12
N PRO A 53 -10.47 1.98 8.72
CA PRO A 53 -11.50 1.44 9.61
C PRO A 53 -10.89 0.85 10.89
N GLU A 54 -11.30 1.39 12.04
CA GLU A 54 -10.78 0.96 13.34
C GLU A 54 -11.18 -0.47 13.72
N ASP A 55 -12.27 -0.97 13.13
CA ASP A 55 -12.83 -2.28 13.44
C ASP A 55 -12.28 -3.42 12.58
N ALA A 56 -11.25 -3.16 11.78
CA ALA A 56 -10.66 -4.18 10.93
C ALA A 56 -9.68 -5.05 11.73
N PHE A 57 -10.20 -6.11 12.32
CA PHE A 57 -9.37 -7.11 13.02
C PHE A 57 -8.61 -8.01 12.07
N GLY A 58 -9.19 -8.29 10.93
CA GLY A 58 -8.59 -9.02 9.84
C GLY A 58 -9.29 -8.60 8.56
N ALA A 59 -8.54 -8.51 7.49
CA ALA A 59 -9.10 -8.12 6.21
C ALA A 59 -8.41 -8.85 5.08
N ASN A 60 -9.18 -9.12 4.04
CA ASN A 60 -8.61 -9.63 2.81
C ASN A 60 -7.90 -8.49 2.09
N ILE A 61 -6.68 -8.77 1.67
CA ILE A 61 -5.91 -7.87 0.84
C ILE A 61 -5.62 -8.58 -0.47
N HIS A 62 -6.11 -8.00 -1.56
CA HIS A 62 -5.86 -8.50 -2.90
C HIS A 62 -4.63 -7.81 -3.47
N LEU A 63 -3.61 -8.60 -3.76
CA LEU A 63 -2.37 -8.13 -4.37
C LEU A 63 -2.39 -8.46 -5.85
N LYS A 64 -2.03 -7.49 -6.68
CA LYS A 64 -2.07 -7.65 -8.14
C LYS A 64 -0.87 -7.01 -8.81
N LEU A 65 -0.30 -7.72 -9.77
CA LEU A 65 0.68 -7.19 -10.71
C LEU A 65 -0.02 -7.02 -12.05
N ALA A 66 -0.06 -5.80 -12.57
CA ALA A 66 -0.81 -5.48 -13.79
C ALA A 66 -0.06 -4.50 -14.66
N SER A 67 -0.49 -4.36 -15.93
CA SER A 67 0.03 -3.35 -16.85
C SER A 67 -0.77 -2.06 -16.82
N ASP A 68 -2.04 -2.13 -16.38
CA ASP A 68 -2.94 -0.99 -16.27
C ASP A 68 -3.65 -1.00 -14.93
N PHE A 69 -3.92 0.19 -14.38
CA PHE A 69 -4.69 0.32 -13.15
C PHE A 69 -6.18 0.46 -13.46
N ASP A 70 -6.98 -0.34 -12.76
CA ASP A 70 -8.44 -0.30 -12.86
C ASP A 70 -8.99 -0.05 -11.44
N LEU A 71 -9.51 1.15 -11.20
CA LEU A 71 -10.06 1.55 -9.91
C LEU A 71 -11.27 0.69 -9.55
N ASP A 72 -11.24 0.09 -8.35
CA ASP A 72 -12.36 -0.69 -7.85
C ASP A 72 -13.58 0.21 -7.64
N LYS A 73 -14.75 -0.26 -8.04
CA LYS A 73 -16.00 0.50 -7.91
C LYS A 73 -16.39 0.77 -6.46
N THR A 74 -15.91 -0.06 -5.53
CA THR A 74 -16.18 0.09 -4.10
C THR A 74 -15.09 0.84 -3.35
N ALA A 75 -14.08 1.33 -4.05
CA ALA A 75 -12.98 2.06 -3.41
C ALA A 75 -13.46 3.37 -2.78
N GLN A 76 -13.21 3.52 -1.50
CA GLN A 76 -13.51 4.74 -0.73
C GLN A 76 -12.29 5.65 -0.63
N ARG A 77 -11.10 5.07 -0.70
CA ARG A 77 -9.83 5.79 -0.77
C ARG A 77 -8.94 5.08 -1.77
N CYS A 78 -8.22 5.87 -2.55
CA CYS A 78 -7.16 5.34 -3.43
C CYS A 78 -5.97 6.29 -3.42
N ILE A 79 -4.81 5.73 -3.09
CA ILE A 79 -3.55 6.47 -3.07
C ILE A 79 -2.58 5.74 -4.00
N VAL A 80 -1.88 6.48 -4.86
CA VAL A 80 -0.74 5.95 -5.60
C VAL A 80 0.54 6.45 -4.97
N VAL A 81 1.51 5.56 -4.81
CA VAL A 81 2.84 5.92 -4.28
C VAL A 81 3.92 5.26 -5.13
N PRO A 82 5.13 5.86 -5.19
CA PRO A 82 6.26 5.19 -5.81
C PRO A 82 6.74 4.06 -4.90
N PHE A 83 7.11 2.94 -5.48
CA PHE A 83 7.69 1.82 -4.74
C PHE A 83 8.80 1.17 -5.56
N HIS A 84 9.99 1.08 -4.97
CA HIS A 84 11.14 0.44 -5.61
C HIS A 84 11.35 -0.94 -5.00
N VAL A 85 11.35 -1.97 -5.83
CA VAL A 85 11.70 -3.33 -5.41
C VAL A 85 13.22 -3.43 -5.38
N THR A 86 13.79 -3.39 -4.19
CA THR A 86 15.23 -3.46 -3.98
C THR A 86 15.74 -4.90 -4.10
N ASP A 87 14.95 -5.84 -3.59
CA ASP A 87 15.23 -7.27 -3.65
C ASP A 87 13.94 -8.02 -4.01
N PRO A 88 13.84 -8.55 -5.24
CA PRO A 88 12.63 -9.28 -5.66
C PRO A 88 12.34 -10.53 -4.83
N ASN A 89 13.34 -11.07 -4.14
CA ASN A 89 13.16 -12.23 -3.26
C ASN A 89 12.72 -11.85 -1.85
N HIS A 90 12.69 -10.56 -1.55
CA HIS A 90 12.28 -10.05 -0.24
C HIS A 90 11.28 -8.93 -0.41
N VAL A 91 10.02 -9.27 -0.61
CA VAL A 91 8.91 -8.33 -0.60
C VAL A 91 7.86 -8.90 0.34
N GLU A 92 7.43 -8.10 1.31
CA GLU A 92 6.50 -8.50 2.36
C GLU A 92 5.33 -7.54 2.46
N ILE A 93 4.16 -8.10 2.81
CA ILE A 93 3.03 -7.34 3.32
C ILE A 93 2.82 -7.72 4.78
N SER A 94 2.65 -6.72 5.65
CA SER A 94 2.58 -6.99 7.08
C SER A 94 1.71 -5.98 7.82
N SER A 95 1.34 -6.39 9.03
CA SER A 95 0.87 -5.49 10.08
C SER A 95 1.74 -5.76 11.31
N ALA A 96 1.42 -5.20 12.47
CA ALA A 96 2.31 -5.30 13.63
C ALA A 96 2.54 -6.75 14.10
N ALA A 97 1.53 -7.63 13.97
CA ALA A 97 1.59 -8.99 14.52
C ALA A 97 1.76 -10.08 13.48
N GLU A 98 1.63 -9.77 12.20
CA GLU A 98 1.58 -10.79 11.15
C GLU A 98 2.21 -10.28 9.86
N LYS A 99 2.88 -11.17 9.13
CA LYS A 99 3.44 -10.84 7.81
C LYS A 99 3.30 -12.01 6.85
N PHE A 100 3.21 -11.68 5.56
CA PHE A 100 3.20 -12.64 4.47
C PHE A 100 4.22 -12.24 3.41
N LYS A 101 4.87 -13.23 2.82
CA LYS A 101 5.70 -13.01 1.65
C LYS A 101 4.80 -12.65 0.46
N VAL A 102 5.17 -11.60 -0.26
CA VAL A 102 4.52 -11.27 -1.53
C VAL A 102 5.09 -12.19 -2.60
N GLU A 103 4.22 -12.98 -3.21
CA GLU A 103 4.59 -14.00 -4.19
C GLU A 103 4.30 -13.60 -5.63
N LEU A 104 4.02 -12.31 -5.85
CA LEU A 104 3.92 -11.77 -7.21
C LEU A 104 5.28 -11.83 -7.90
N ASP A 105 5.25 -11.99 -9.22
CA ASP A 105 6.47 -12.07 -10.03
C ASP A 105 7.08 -10.68 -10.27
N LEU A 106 7.64 -10.12 -9.21
CA LEU A 106 8.23 -8.78 -9.21
C LEU A 106 9.68 -8.80 -9.64
N GLU A 107 10.10 -7.71 -10.29
CA GLU A 107 11.48 -7.50 -10.71
C GLU A 107 12.12 -6.39 -9.88
N LYS A 108 13.44 -6.29 -9.90
CA LYS A 108 14.18 -5.20 -9.26
C LYS A 108 14.04 -3.94 -10.11
N ARG A 109 13.00 -3.13 -9.81
CA ARG A 109 12.67 -1.92 -10.57
C ARG A 109 11.67 -1.05 -9.83
N ASP A 110 11.35 0.11 -10.41
CA ASP A 110 10.30 1.00 -9.91
C ASP A 110 8.91 0.53 -10.32
N TYR A 111 7.97 0.70 -9.40
CA TYR A 111 6.55 0.44 -9.60
C TYR A 111 5.72 1.62 -9.13
N ALA A 112 4.57 1.82 -9.74
CA ALA A 112 3.49 2.59 -9.15
C ALA A 112 2.69 1.62 -8.28
N LEU A 113 2.57 1.90 -6.98
CA LEU A 113 1.79 1.08 -6.05
C LEU A 113 0.49 1.81 -5.73
N TYR A 114 -0.63 1.18 -6.08
CA TYR A 114 -1.97 1.71 -5.81
C TYR A 114 -2.55 1.00 -4.61
N PHE A 115 -2.87 1.77 -3.57
CA PHE A 115 -3.51 1.26 -2.36
C PHE A 115 -4.96 1.72 -2.32
N GLU A 116 -5.89 0.75 -2.29
CA GLU A 116 -7.32 1.02 -2.25
C GLU A 116 -7.93 0.48 -0.97
N VAL A 117 -8.73 1.32 -0.30
CA VAL A 117 -9.62 0.92 0.80
C VAL A 117 -11.00 0.74 0.19
N CYS A 118 -11.52 -0.47 0.21
CA CYS A 118 -12.75 -0.83 -0.47
C CYS A 118 -13.84 -1.22 0.53
N GLU A 119 -15.08 -0.84 0.23
CA GLU A 119 -16.24 -1.14 1.07
C GLU A 119 -17.28 -1.92 0.26
N GLY A 120 -17.16 -3.27 0.33
CA GLY A 120 -18.17 -4.17 -0.19
C GLY A 120 -19.08 -4.63 0.94
N ASP A 121 -19.40 -5.92 1.00
CA ASP A 121 -20.12 -6.50 2.15
C ASP A 121 -19.27 -6.39 3.41
N GLU A 122 -17.95 -6.51 3.23
CA GLU A 122 -16.95 -6.28 4.27
C GLU A 122 -15.90 -5.31 3.73
N ILE A 123 -15.15 -4.68 4.63
CA ILE A 123 -14.00 -3.86 4.23
C ILE A 123 -12.90 -4.79 3.71
N PHE A 124 -12.34 -4.46 2.56
CA PHE A 124 -11.18 -5.15 2.02
C PHE A 124 -10.24 -4.15 1.38
N TYR A 125 -9.04 -4.60 1.06
CA TYR A 125 -7.99 -3.73 0.51
C TYR A 125 -7.45 -4.32 -0.77
N LYS A 126 -6.99 -3.43 -1.66
CA LYS A 126 -6.29 -3.84 -2.88
C LYS A 126 -4.98 -3.11 -2.98
N ILE A 127 -3.93 -3.84 -3.32
CA ILE A 127 -2.63 -3.27 -3.65
C ILE A 127 -2.30 -3.74 -5.06
N THR A 128 -2.20 -2.78 -5.98
CA THR A 128 -1.87 -3.05 -7.37
C THR A 128 -0.52 -2.44 -7.69
N LEU A 129 0.37 -3.25 -8.25
CA LEU A 129 1.71 -2.84 -8.67
C LEU A 129 1.75 -2.79 -10.19
N ILE A 130 2.13 -1.64 -10.72
CA ILE A 130 2.27 -1.42 -12.16
C ILE A 130 3.70 -0.98 -12.44
N PRO A 131 4.45 -1.72 -13.28
CA PRO A 131 5.80 -1.30 -13.64
C PRO A 131 5.81 0.12 -14.19
N SER A 132 6.69 0.97 -13.66
CA SER A 132 6.81 2.36 -14.10
C SER A 132 8.19 2.60 -14.69
N GLY A 133 8.29 3.62 -15.56
CA GLY A 133 9.56 4.00 -16.17
C GLY A 133 10.46 4.82 -15.25
N GLY A 134 10.05 5.03 -14.00
CA GLY A 134 10.76 5.78 -13.00
C GLY A 134 9.85 6.05 -11.81
N LYS A 135 10.30 6.91 -10.91
CA LYS A 135 9.55 7.26 -9.71
C LYS A 135 8.30 8.09 -10.05
N VAL A 136 7.13 7.60 -9.64
CA VAL A 136 5.86 8.32 -9.80
C VAL A 136 5.62 9.25 -8.61
N PRO A 137 4.85 10.34 -8.75
CA PRO A 137 4.47 11.17 -7.60
C PRO A 137 3.47 10.43 -6.69
N ALA A 138 3.58 10.63 -5.38
CA ALA A 138 2.62 10.12 -4.42
C ALA A 138 1.44 11.08 -4.34
N LYS A 139 0.22 10.57 -4.56
CA LYS A 139 -0.98 11.41 -4.54
C LYS A 139 -2.25 10.61 -4.31
N TYR A 140 -3.32 11.33 -3.92
CA TYR A 140 -4.66 10.78 -3.88
C TYR A 140 -5.25 10.70 -5.29
N LEU A 141 -6.01 9.64 -5.56
CA LEU A 141 -6.74 9.49 -6.82
C LEU A 141 -8.25 9.75 -6.67
N LEU A 142 -8.72 9.91 -5.44
CA LEU A 142 -10.13 10.20 -5.10
C LEU A 142 -10.20 11.26 -4.03
N ASP A 143 -11.33 12.00 -4.01
CA ASP A 143 -11.77 12.67 -2.82
C ASP A 143 -12.30 11.62 -1.86
N ASP A 144 -11.92 11.67 -0.59
CA ASP A 144 -12.35 10.67 0.38
C ASP A 144 -12.88 11.29 1.68
N PRO A 145 -13.67 10.53 2.48
CA PRO A 145 -14.27 11.06 3.70
C PRO A 145 -13.28 11.30 4.84
N TRP A 146 -12.01 10.92 4.66
CA TRP A 146 -10.97 11.06 5.67
C TRP A 146 -10.01 12.21 5.39
N GLY A 147 -10.38 13.10 4.48
CA GLY A 147 -9.63 14.31 4.17
C GLY A 147 -8.74 14.23 2.94
N GLY A 148 -8.72 13.11 2.23
CA GLY A 148 -7.99 13.00 0.97
C GLY A 148 -8.70 13.80 -0.13
N GLU A 149 -7.92 14.55 -0.91
CA GLU A 149 -8.41 15.32 -2.04
C GLU A 149 -7.74 14.85 -3.32
N LYS A 150 -8.53 14.55 -4.34
CA LYS A 150 -8.04 14.08 -5.63
C LYS A 150 -6.93 14.99 -6.16
N ASP A 151 -5.83 14.36 -6.60
CA ASP A 151 -4.62 15.00 -7.14
C ASP A 151 -3.76 15.75 -6.14
N GLN A 152 -4.14 15.80 -4.86
CA GLN A 152 -3.27 16.33 -3.80
C GLN A 152 -2.06 15.42 -3.63
N ILE A 153 -0.87 16.04 -3.61
CA ILE A 153 0.41 15.33 -3.45
C ILE A 153 0.63 14.96 -1.98
N LEU A 154 1.05 13.72 -1.73
CA LEU A 154 1.48 13.28 -0.41
C LEU A 154 2.98 13.61 -0.22
N VAL A 155 3.34 13.88 1.04
CA VAL A 155 4.73 14.12 1.42
C VAL A 155 5.41 12.79 1.65
N GLU A 156 6.63 12.64 1.11
CA GLU A 156 7.45 11.44 1.31
C GLU A 156 8.29 11.54 2.57
N GLY A 157 8.60 10.39 3.15
CA GLY A 157 9.42 10.29 4.35
C GLY A 157 8.65 10.62 5.62
N LEU A 158 9.37 10.65 6.72
CA LEU A 158 8.85 11.01 8.04
C LEU A 158 8.64 12.53 8.12
N ARG A 159 7.39 12.94 8.32
CA ARG A 159 7.03 14.37 8.43
C ARG A 159 5.99 14.64 9.51
#